data_4594990cd4f23f9c48d05cb622dac702
#
_entry.id   4594990cd4f23f9c48d05cb622dac702
#
_cell.length_a   1.000
_cell.length_b   1.000
_cell.length_c   1.000
_cell.angle_alpha   90.00
_cell.angle_beta   90.00
_cell.angle_gamma   90.00
#
_symmetry.space_group_name_H-M   'P 1'
#
loop_
_entity.id
_entity.type
_entity.pdbx_description
1 polymer ?
#
loop_
_entity_poly.entity_id
_entity_poly.type
_entity_poly.pdbx_seq_one_letter_code
_entity_poly.pdbx_strand_id
1 'polypeptide(L)'
;MTDNANHPGAVPTPSARRRSLLGPLAAALVLAGCMTQPVVPAPHAGVPVPEAFSAGGPQAAVPPALWTVASPAEAQPRGEWWLGFQDPALAELVQRAGSANTSIQQAAGRLAEARSLLRSADAARSVQVGASAGVTRQAGAATTGSATPATLGTAGLNVSYELDLFGKLSQTSDAARLDADARAALLQSTRLMVQADVAQTYLQLRAAQTELQLVNESLAAY
;
A
#
# COMPACT_ATOMS: atom_id res chain seq x y z
N MET A 1 38.83 -4.15 91.15
CA MET A 1 37.39 -4.03 91.14
C MET A 1 37.06 -3.56 89.78
N THR A 2 36.89 -4.51 88.85
CA THR A 2 35.68 -5.05 88.28
C THR A 2 34.69 -3.97 87.79
N ASP A 3 34.60 -3.71 86.54
CA ASP A 3 33.33 -4.04 85.92
C ASP A 3 33.44 -4.21 84.39
N ASN A 4 32.76 -5.24 83.94
CA ASN A 4 32.74 -5.81 82.61
C ASN A 4 31.39 -5.40 82.01
N ALA A 5 31.35 -4.64 80.93
CA ALA A 5 30.09 -4.34 80.23
C ALA A 5 30.17 -4.85 78.79
N ASN A 6 29.48 -5.94 78.68
CA ASN A 6 29.18 -6.72 77.47
C ASN A 6 28.39 -5.90 76.42
N HIS A 7 28.91 -5.74 75.20
CA HIS A 7 28.16 -5.20 74.08
C HIS A 7 27.56 -6.35 73.27
N PRO A 8 26.24 -6.36 72.99
CA PRO A 8 25.66 -7.34 72.10
C PRO A 8 25.88 -6.92 70.65
N GLY A 9 26.33 -7.91 69.87
CA GLY A 9 26.61 -7.77 68.46
C GLY A 9 25.37 -7.39 67.62
N ALA A 10 25.54 -6.43 66.72
CA ALA A 10 24.56 -6.06 65.70
C ALA A 10 24.55 -7.11 64.64
N VAL A 11 23.39 -7.75 64.45
CA VAL A 11 23.11 -8.67 63.37
C VAL A 11 22.94 -7.85 62.07
N PRO A 12 23.65 -8.12 60.97
CA PRO A 12 23.44 -7.42 59.70
C PRO A 12 22.12 -7.89 59.03
N THR A 13 21.18 -6.97 58.79
CA THR A 13 19.94 -7.22 58.03
C THR A 13 20.24 -7.30 56.55
N PRO A 14 19.93 -8.43 55.85
CA PRO A 14 20.17 -8.57 54.40
C PRO A 14 18.94 -8.16 53.62
N SER A 15 18.68 -6.87 53.40
CA SER A 15 17.52 -6.46 52.62
C SER A 15 17.72 -5.30 51.60
N ALA A 16 18.90 -4.69 51.55
CA ALA A 16 19.11 -3.52 50.69
C ALA A 16 19.55 -3.84 49.24
N ARG A 17 20.12 -5.01 48.95
CA ARG A 17 20.64 -5.33 47.59
C ARG A 17 19.61 -5.88 46.61
N ARG A 18 18.44 -6.40 47.04
CA ARG A 18 17.41 -6.92 46.12
C ARG A 18 16.53 -5.86 45.48
N ARG A 19 16.41 -4.67 46.09
CA ARG A 19 15.56 -3.58 45.57
C ARG A 19 16.21 -2.78 44.45
N SER A 20 17.53 -2.80 44.30
CA SER A 20 18.24 -2.04 43.26
C SER A 20 18.25 -2.71 41.88
N LEU A 21 17.91 -4.01 41.76
CA LEU A 21 17.86 -4.73 40.48
C LEU A 21 16.45 -4.75 39.84
N LEU A 22 15.41 -4.49 40.64
CA LEU A 22 14.03 -4.45 40.13
C LEU A 22 13.73 -3.22 39.29
N GLY A 23 14.40 -2.10 39.54
CA GLY A 23 14.23 -0.86 38.77
C GLY A 23 14.69 -0.98 37.33
N PRO A 24 15.93 -1.41 37.02
CA PRO A 24 16.40 -1.56 35.65
C PRO A 24 15.70 -2.70 34.91
N LEU A 25 15.26 -3.77 35.62
CA LEU A 25 14.49 -4.86 35.01
C LEU A 25 13.08 -4.40 34.61
N ALA A 26 12.41 -3.59 35.41
CA ALA A 26 11.11 -3.00 35.10
C ALA A 26 11.22 -2.00 33.91
N ALA A 27 12.28 -1.19 33.87
CA ALA A 27 12.56 -0.28 32.78
C ALA A 27 12.85 -1.03 31.46
N ALA A 28 13.60 -2.13 31.51
CA ALA A 28 13.86 -2.98 30.33
C ALA A 28 12.59 -3.65 29.79
N LEU A 29 11.66 -4.09 30.65
CA LEU A 29 10.38 -4.67 30.25
C LEU A 29 9.44 -3.65 29.61
N VAL A 30 9.44 -2.40 30.05
CA VAL A 30 8.63 -1.33 29.44
C VAL A 30 9.17 -0.93 28.06
N LEU A 31 10.50 -0.94 27.87
CA LEU A 31 11.10 -0.66 26.56
C LEU A 31 10.91 -1.81 25.55
N ALA A 32 10.85 -3.06 26.01
CA ALA A 32 10.64 -4.21 25.13
C ALA A 32 9.23 -4.24 24.49
N GLY A 33 8.23 -3.65 25.15
CA GLY A 33 6.86 -3.59 24.64
C GLY A 33 6.65 -2.68 23.42
N CYS A 34 7.59 -1.77 23.14
CA CYS A 34 7.47 -0.81 22.03
C CYS A 34 8.00 -1.32 20.67
N MET A 35 8.60 -2.51 20.62
CA MET A 35 9.21 -3.06 19.39
C MET A 35 8.41 -4.18 18.72
N THR A 36 7.18 -4.44 19.12
CA THR A 36 6.36 -5.40 18.38
C THR A 36 5.91 -4.78 17.06
N GLN A 37 6.68 -5.05 16.01
CA GLN A 37 6.16 -4.87 14.64
C GLN A 37 4.91 -5.77 14.51
N PRO A 38 3.77 -5.24 14.06
CA PRO A 38 2.65 -6.10 13.76
C PRO A 38 3.10 -7.06 12.66
N VAL A 39 3.21 -8.33 13.00
CA VAL A 39 3.33 -9.39 11.98
C VAL A 39 2.00 -9.35 11.24
N VAL A 40 2.00 -8.76 10.04
CA VAL A 40 0.88 -8.90 9.13
C VAL A 40 0.81 -10.39 8.79
N PRO A 41 -0.20 -11.13 9.25
CA PRO A 41 -0.32 -12.53 8.86
C PRO A 41 -0.41 -12.55 7.34
N ALA A 42 0.36 -13.43 6.71
CA ALA A 42 0.11 -13.72 5.30
C ALA A 42 -1.39 -14.00 5.14
N PRO A 43 -2.03 -13.49 4.08
CA PRO A 43 -3.47 -13.65 3.86
C PRO A 43 -3.79 -15.11 3.50
N HIS A 44 -3.53 -16.00 4.44
CA HIS A 44 -4.08 -17.34 4.39
C HIS A 44 -5.44 -17.23 5.07
N ALA A 45 -6.48 -17.15 4.26
CA ALA A 45 -7.80 -17.50 4.75
C ALA A 45 -7.63 -18.84 5.45
N GLY A 46 -7.92 -18.90 6.76
CA GLY A 46 -7.81 -20.14 7.56
C GLY A 46 -8.81 -21.23 7.15
N VAL A 47 -9.17 -21.27 5.88
CA VAL A 47 -9.97 -22.31 5.25
C VAL A 47 -9.03 -23.42 4.85
N PRO A 48 -9.12 -24.61 5.45
CA PRO A 48 -8.35 -25.76 5.01
C PRO A 48 -8.70 -26.04 3.55
N VAL A 49 -7.74 -25.79 2.66
CA VAL A 49 -7.88 -26.16 1.25
C VAL A 49 -7.64 -27.67 1.17
N PRO A 50 -8.61 -28.48 0.73
CA PRO A 50 -8.40 -29.92 0.55
C PRO A 50 -7.29 -30.15 -0.49
N GLU A 51 -6.46 -31.18 -0.26
CA GLU A 51 -5.35 -31.52 -1.15
C GLU A 51 -5.80 -31.90 -2.57
N ALA A 52 -7.07 -32.26 -2.74
CA ALA A 52 -7.67 -32.52 -4.04
C ALA A 52 -9.13 -32.09 -4.03
N PHE A 53 -9.57 -31.44 -5.11
CA PHE A 53 -10.99 -31.24 -5.35
C PHE A 53 -11.60 -32.60 -5.72
N SER A 54 -12.34 -33.21 -4.79
CA SER A 54 -13.22 -34.30 -5.14
C SER A 54 -14.44 -33.78 -5.88
N ALA A 55 -14.39 -33.66 -7.19
CA ALA A 55 -15.61 -33.68 -7.98
C ALA A 55 -16.27 -35.00 -7.69
N GLY A 56 -17.23 -35.03 -6.71
CA GLY A 56 -17.82 -36.22 -6.18
C GLY A 56 -18.48 -37.07 -7.27
N GLY A 57 -17.99 -38.28 -7.38
CA GLY A 57 -18.55 -39.32 -8.22
C GLY A 57 -17.46 -40.28 -8.69
N PRO A 58 -17.76 -41.55 -8.88
CA PRO A 58 -16.83 -42.44 -9.53
C PRO A 58 -16.47 -41.82 -10.88
N GLN A 59 -15.17 -41.57 -11.09
CA GLN A 59 -14.63 -41.04 -12.33
C GLN A 59 -15.16 -41.84 -13.52
N ALA A 60 -16.25 -41.39 -14.10
CA ALA A 60 -16.53 -41.70 -15.47
C ALA A 60 -15.27 -41.27 -16.22
N ALA A 61 -14.60 -42.21 -16.88
CA ALA A 61 -13.34 -41.96 -17.56
C ALA A 61 -13.56 -40.89 -18.62
N VAL A 62 -13.45 -39.60 -18.20
CA VAL A 62 -13.38 -38.47 -19.10
C VAL A 62 -12.03 -38.59 -19.78
N PRO A 63 -11.97 -38.64 -21.13
CA PRO A 63 -10.71 -38.76 -21.83
C PRO A 63 -9.71 -37.75 -21.34
N PRO A 64 -8.46 -38.13 -21.00
CA PRO A 64 -7.45 -37.23 -20.46
C PRO A 64 -7.16 -36.02 -21.36
N ALA A 65 -7.55 -36.07 -22.63
CA ALA A 65 -7.43 -34.98 -23.58
C ALA A 65 -8.35 -33.75 -23.27
N LEU A 66 -9.38 -33.92 -22.43
CA LEU A 66 -10.31 -32.82 -22.07
C LEU A 66 -9.92 -32.08 -20.79
N TRP A 67 -8.91 -32.58 -20.05
CA TRP A 67 -8.45 -31.95 -18.81
C TRP A 67 -7.05 -31.42 -18.95
N THR A 68 -6.87 -30.16 -18.62
CA THR A 68 -5.55 -29.53 -18.50
C THR A 68 -5.28 -29.32 -17.01
N VAL A 69 -4.06 -29.66 -16.58
CA VAL A 69 -3.63 -29.36 -15.19
C VAL A 69 -3.64 -27.85 -15.01
N ALA A 70 -4.51 -27.37 -14.12
CA ALA A 70 -4.55 -25.97 -13.72
C ALA A 70 -3.35 -25.68 -12.80
N SER A 71 -2.50 -24.77 -13.20
CA SER A 71 -1.48 -24.19 -12.31
C SER A 71 -1.91 -22.80 -11.87
N PRO A 72 -1.61 -22.38 -10.62
CA PRO A 72 -1.88 -21.02 -10.17
C PRO A 72 -1.27 -19.99 -11.12
N ALA A 73 -2.07 -19.06 -11.61
CA ALA A 73 -1.67 -18.08 -12.63
C ALA A 73 -2.01 -16.64 -12.23
N GLU A 74 -2.23 -16.39 -10.95
CA GLU A 74 -2.64 -15.08 -10.42
C GLU A 74 -1.60 -14.00 -10.70
N ALA A 75 -0.32 -14.37 -10.66
CA ALA A 75 0.79 -13.46 -10.91
C ALA A 75 1.13 -13.30 -12.39
N GLN A 76 0.52 -14.09 -13.28
CA GLN A 76 0.79 -13.99 -14.72
C GLN A 76 0.11 -12.74 -15.30
N PRO A 77 0.80 -11.98 -16.18
CA PRO A 77 0.17 -10.94 -16.97
C PRO A 77 -0.97 -11.56 -17.79
N ARG A 78 -2.17 -11.02 -17.68
CA ARG A 78 -3.34 -11.56 -18.36
C ARG A 78 -3.28 -11.41 -19.88
N GLY A 79 -2.32 -10.62 -20.36
CA GLY A 79 -2.02 -10.47 -21.79
C GLY A 79 -3.21 -9.94 -22.61
N GLU A 80 -3.13 -10.16 -23.91
CA GLU A 80 -4.17 -9.78 -24.87
C GLU A 80 -5.09 -10.98 -25.11
N TRP A 81 -5.79 -11.43 -24.05
CA TRP A 81 -6.63 -12.63 -24.04
C TRP A 81 -7.72 -12.63 -25.13
N TRP A 82 -8.19 -11.43 -25.56
CA TRP A 82 -9.21 -11.29 -26.61
C TRP A 82 -8.70 -11.69 -27.99
N LEU A 83 -7.39 -11.77 -28.22
CA LEU A 83 -6.83 -12.28 -29.47
C LEU A 83 -7.17 -13.77 -29.72
N GLY A 84 -7.48 -14.51 -28.65
CA GLY A 84 -7.94 -15.90 -28.75
C GLY A 84 -9.26 -16.06 -29.54
N PHE A 85 -10.05 -14.98 -29.66
CA PHE A 85 -11.27 -14.98 -30.50
C PHE A 85 -10.99 -14.80 -32.01
N GLN A 86 -9.75 -14.45 -32.38
CA GLN A 86 -9.34 -14.22 -33.78
C GLN A 86 -10.22 -13.22 -34.55
N ASP A 87 -10.79 -12.24 -33.85
CA ASP A 87 -11.67 -11.21 -34.40
C ASP A 87 -10.95 -9.84 -34.34
N PRO A 88 -10.53 -9.29 -35.50
CA PRO A 88 -9.84 -8.01 -35.58
C PRO A 88 -10.71 -6.83 -35.14
N ALA A 89 -12.02 -6.88 -35.33
CA ALA A 89 -12.93 -5.82 -34.91
C ALA A 89 -13.03 -5.77 -33.38
N LEU A 90 -13.09 -6.94 -32.72
CA LEU A 90 -13.02 -7.03 -31.26
C LEU A 90 -11.70 -6.45 -30.74
N ALA A 91 -10.58 -6.81 -31.37
CA ALA A 91 -9.26 -6.33 -30.95
C ALA A 91 -9.16 -4.80 -31.04
N GLU A 92 -9.64 -4.19 -32.14
CA GLU A 92 -9.68 -2.73 -32.28
C GLU A 92 -10.54 -2.06 -31.19
N LEU A 93 -11.74 -2.59 -30.92
CA LEU A 93 -12.64 -2.05 -29.91
C LEU A 93 -12.02 -2.08 -28.51
N VAL A 94 -11.38 -3.18 -28.15
CA VAL A 94 -10.70 -3.33 -26.85
C VAL A 94 -9.53 -2.36 -26.73
N GLN A 95 -8.72 -2.18 -27.78
CA GLN A 95 -7.63 -1.20 -27.79
C GLN A 95 -8.14 0.24 -27.64
N ARG A 96 -9.18 0.61 -28.36
CA ARG A 96 -9.81 1.94 -28.28
C ARG A 96 -10.38 2.19 -26.89
N ALA A 97 -11.06 1.21 -26.30
CA ALA A 97 -11.55 1.30 -24.93
C ALA A 97 -10.40 1.47 -23.92
N GLY A 98 -9.30 0.71 -24.10
CA GLY A 98 -8.12 0.79 -23.24
C GLY A 98 -7.48 2.19 -23.17
N SER A 99 -7.53 2.94 -24.29
CA SER A 99 -6.95 4.28 -24.38
C SER A 99 -7.92 5.41 -23.97
N ALA A 100 -9.22 5.25 -24.24
CA ALA A 100 -10.22 6.32 -24.12
C ALA A 100 -11.12 6.21 -22.87
N ASN A 101 -11.12 5.06 -22.19
CA ASN A 101 -12.02 4.83 -21.06
C ASN A 101 -11.65 5.68 -19.85
N THR A 102 -12.62 6.45 -19.34
CA THR A 102 -12.44 7.37 -18.22
C THR A 102 -12.17 6.66 -16.88
N SER A 103 -12.72 5.45 -16.66
CA SER A 103 -12.47 4.67 -15.45
C SER A 103 -11.01 4.22 -15.37
N ILE A 104 -10.41 3.84 -16.51
CA ILE A 104 -8.97 3.51 -16.59
C ILE A 104 -8.14 4.75 -16.32
N GLN A 105 -8.49 5.91 -16.88
CA GLN A 105 -7.79 7.17 -16.66
C GLN A 105 -7.86 7.59 -15.19
N GLN A 106 -9.03 7.47 -14.56
CA GLN A 106 -9.19 7.74 -13.12
C GLN A 106 -8.34 6.80 -12.25
N ALA A 107 -8.35 5.49 -12.55
CA ALA A 107 -7.53 4.53 -11.81
C ALA A 107 -6.03 4.82 -11.97
N ALA A 108 -5.59 5.22 -13.17
CA ALA A 108 -4.21 5.65 -13.42
C ALA A 108 -3.85 6.93 -12.65
N GLY A 109 -4.77 7.90 -12.58
CA GLY A 109 -4.61 9.12 -11.78
C GLY A 109 -4.44 8.81 -10.28
N ARG A 110 -5.28 7.91 -9.72
CA ARG A 110 -5.17 7.48 -8.33
C ARG A 110 -3.85 6.75 -8.03
N LEU A 111 -3.35 5.97 -8.98
CA LEU A 111 -2.02 5.36 -8.85
C LEU A 111 -0.91 6.41 -8.87
N ALA A 112 -1.00 7.41 -9.74
CA ALA A 112 -0.03 8.51 -9.79
C ALA A 112 -0.02 9.33 -8.49
N GLU A 113 -1.18 9.58 -7.90
CA GLU A 113 -1.35 10.21 -6.59
C GLU A 113 -0.67 9.39 -5.49
N ALA A 114 -0.99 8.09 -5.36
CA ALA A 114 -0.40 7.21 -4.35
C ALA A 114 1.14 7.14 -4.47
N ARG A 115 1.66 7.08 -5.69
CA ARG A 115 3.11 7.14 -5.94
C ARG A 115 3.73 8.49 -5.53
N SER A 116 2.97 9.58 -5.61
CA SER A 116 3.44 10.90 -5.15
C SER A 116 3.48 10.97 -3.63
N LEU A 117 2.47 10.40 -2.96
CA LEU A 117 2.44 10.27 -1.50
C LEU A 117 3.58 9.39 -0.99
N LEU A 118 3.88 8.28 -1.66
CA LEU A 118 5.04 7.44 -1.34
C LEU A 118 6.35 8.25 -1.44
N ARG A 119 6.56 8.99 -2.54
CA ARG A 119 7.75 9.84 -2.68
C ARG A 119 7.83 10.91 -1.57
N SER A 120 6.70 11.47 -1.15
CA SER A 120 6.65 12.41 -0.04
C SER A 120 7.03 11.76 1.29
N ALA A 121 6.53 10.54 1.56
CA ALA A 121 6.89 9.78 2.76
C ALA A 121 8.37 9.38 2.77
N ASP A 122 8.92 8.98 1.63
CA ASP A 122 10.35 8.68 1.48
C ASP A 122 11.22 9.93 1.66
N ALA A 123 10.79 11.07 1.12
CA ALA A 123 11.47 12.35 1.29
C ALA A 123 11.54 12.79 2.75
N ALA A 124 10.50 12.51 3.55
CA ALA A 124 10.49 12.83 4.99
C ALA A 124 11.60 12.10 5.79
N ARG A 125 12.12 11.00 5.26
CA ARG A 125 13.26 10.24 5.84
C ARG A 125 14.62 10.77 5.43
N SER A 126 14.67 11.74 4.51
CA SER A 126 15.89 12.33 3.98
C SER A 126 16.24 13.62 4.69
N VAL A 127 17.50 14.05 4.55
CA VAL A 127 17.92 15.39 4.98
C VAL A 127 17.21 16.43 4.14
N GLN A 128 16.52 17.35 4.80
CA GLN A 128 15.82 18.46 4.17
C GLN A 128 16.74 19.68 4.14
N VAL A 129 16.97 20.25 2.96
CA VAL A 129 17.74 21.47 2.77
C VAL A 129 16.81 22.53 2.18
N GLY A 130 16.65 23.63 2.90
CA GLY A 130 15.88 24.77 2.45
C GLY A 130 16.74 26.01 2.26
N ALA A 131 16.44 26.81 1.26
CA ALA A 131 17.01 28.14 1.08
C ALA A 131 15.89 29.18 1.16
N SER A 132 16.15 30.28 1.85
CA SER A 132 15.20 31.38 1.99
C SER A 132 15.88 32.70 1.66
N ALA A 133 15.18 33.60 0.99
CA ALA A 133 15.59 34.96 0.77
C ALA A 133 14.36 35.85 0.96
N GLY A 134 14.57 36.99 1.63
CA GLY A 134 13.48 37.94 1.89
C GLY A 134 13.98 39.36 1.92
N VAL A 135 13.12 40.29 1.53
CA VAL A 135 13.35 41.76 1.68
C VAL A 135 12.15 42.32 2.42
N THR A 136 12.42 42.94 3.56
CA THR A 136 11.39 43.58 4.38
C THR A 136 11.70 45.05 4.52
N ARG A 137 10.76 45.92 4.18
CA ARG A 137 10.84 47.36 4.44
C ARG A 137 9.95 47.71 5.62
N GLN A 138 10.56 48.19 6.69
CA GLN A 138 9.85 48.62 7.87
C GLN A 138 9.85 50.19 7.91
N ALA A 139 8.65 50.76 7.94
CA ALA A 139 8.43 52.16 8.27
C ALA A 139 7.75 52.19 9.65
N GLY A 140 8.52 52.35 10.71
CA GLY A 140 8.00 52.34 12.08
C GLY A 140 7.53 53.74 12.50
N ALA A 141 6.39 53.84 13.19
CA ALA A 141 6.06 54.97 14.01
C ALA A 141 6.93 54.92 15.28
N ALA A 142 7.92 55.76 15.40
CA ALA A 142 8.68 55.90 16.62
C ALA A 142 7.82 56.61 17.65
N THR A 143 7.68 56.03 18.83
CA THR A 143 7.05 56.68 19.98
C THR A 143 7.89 57.83 20.56
N THR A 144 9.17 57.93 20.18
CA THR A 144 10.10 59.01 20.59
C THR A 144 11.20 59.16 19.52
N GLY A 145 10.99 60.01 18.51
CA GLY A 145 12.01 60.36 17.51
C GLY A 145 11.68 59.95 16.08
N SER A 146 12.37 60.52 15.10
CA SER A 146 12.17 60.27 13.66
C SER A 146 12.45 58.81 13.30
N ALA A 147 11.44 58.05 12.95
CA ALA A 147 11.60 56.71 12.39
C ALA A 147 12.11 56.84 10.94
N THR A 148 13.35 56.48 10.71
CA THR A 148 13.90 56.36 9.37
C THR A 148 13.46 55.01 8.78
N PRO A 149 12.82 54.97 7.61
CA PRO A 149 12.48 53.71 6.96
C PRO A 149 13.74 52.87 6.70
N ALA A 150 13.76 51.64 7.20
CA ALA A 150 14.86 50.72 6.98
C ALA A 150 14.41 49.58 6.04
N THR A 151 15.29 49.21 5.13
CA THR A 151 15.12 48.01 4.28
C THR A 151 16.09 46.95 4.78
N LEU A 152 15.54 45.80 5.19
CA LEU A 152 16.31 44.66 5.65
C LEU A 152 16.25 43.54 4.60
N GLY A 153 17.41 43.13 4.10
CA GLY A 153 17.56 41.95 3.28
C GLY A 153 17.98 40.77 4.15
N THR A 154 17.31 39.63 4.03
CA THR A 154 17.65 38.39 4.72
C THR A 154 17.90 37.29 3.70
N ALA A 155 18.93 36.48 3.92
CA ALA A 155 19.18 35.26 3.18
C ALA A 155 19.57 34.19 4.17
N GLY A 156 19.08 32.98 3.98
CA GLY A 156 19.33 31.87 4.90
C GLY A 156 19.32 30.53 4.21
N LEU A 157 20.10 29.58 4.78
CA LEU A 157 20.05 28.18 4.49
C LEU A 157 19.65 27.46 5.76
N ASN A 158 18.72 26.51 5.67
CA ASN A 158 18.35 25.66 6.78
C ASN A 158 18.52 24.18 6.38
N VAL A 159 18.98 23.38 7.32
CA VAL A 159 19.09 21.94 7.17
C VAL A 159 18.34 21.31 8.33
N SER A 160 17.45 20.37 8.04
CA SER A 160 16.72 19.60 9.05
C SER A 160 16.73 18.12 8.72
N TYR A 161 16.81 17.30 9.77
CA TYR A 161 16.76 15.86 9.66
C TYR A 161 16.04 15.28 10.89
N GLU A 162 15.03 14.43 10.66
CA GLU A 162 14.31 13.72 11.73
C GLU A 162 14.86 12.30 11.85
N LEU A 163 15.42 11.99 13.03
CA LEU A 163 15.92 10.65 13.35
C LEU A 163 14.75 9.70 13.63
N ASP A 164 14.65 8.63 12.87
CA ASP A 164 13.57 7.63 12.99
C ASP A 164 13.90 6.56 14.04
N LEU A 165 13.97 6.97 15.32
CA LEU A 165 14.38 6.09 16.43
C LEU A 165 13.36 4.97 16.71
N PHE A 166 12.10 5.18 16.40
CA PHE A 166 11.00 4.25 16.68
C PHE A 166 10.32 3.69 15.44
N GLY A 167 10.88 3.94 14.27
CA GLY A 167 10.36 3.42 13.02
C GLY A 167 9.07 4.09 12.50
N LYS A 168 8.69 5.26 13.03
CA LYS A 168 7.48 5.99 12.60
C LYS A 168 7.55 6.37 11.12
N LEU A 169 8.66 6.95 10.69
CA LEU A 169 8.83 7.40 9.30
C LEU A 169 8.96 6.22 8.34
N SER A 170 9.69 5.16 8.73
CA SER A 170 9.83 3.94 7.94
C SER A 170 8.48 3.24 7.77
N GLN A 171 7.71 3.07 8.83
CA GLN A 171 6.37 2.47 8.75
C GLN A 171 5.40 3.30 7.90
N THR A 172 5.50 4.64 7.95
CA THR A 172 4.69 5.53 7.11
C THR A 172 5.04 5.35 5.62
N SER A 173 6.33 5.25 5.30
CA SER A 173 6.78 4.96 3.92
C SER A 173 6.34 3.57 3.46
N ASP A 174 6.45 2.54 4.31
CA ASP A 174 6.00 1.18 3.98
C ASP A 174 4.49 1.12 3.76
N ALA A 175 3.70 1.82 4.57
CA ALA A 175 2.25 1.93 4.39
C ALA A 175 1.89 2.61 3.05
N ALA A 176 2.59 3.71 2.71
CA ALA A 176 2.39 4.41 1.44
C ALA A 176 2.79 3.54 0.23
N ARG A 177 3.82 2.69 0.37
CA ARG A 177 4.21 1.73 -0.66
C ARG A 177 3.13 0.69 -0.89
N LEU A 178 2.62 0.09 0.18
CA LEU A 178 1.53 -0.90 0.08
C LEU A 178 0.26 -0.30 -0.53
N ASP A 179 -0.06 0.97 -0.23
CA ASP A 179 -1.18 1.66 -0.90
C ASP A 179 -0.91 1.85 -2.39
N ALA A 180 0.31 2.25 -2.79
CA ALA A 180 0.67 2.38 -4.20
C ALA A 180 0.58 1.03 -4.94
N ASP A 181 0.99 -0.08 -4.31
CA ASP A 181 0.88 -1.43 -4.87
C ASP A 181 -0.59 -1.86 -5.00
N ALA A 182 -1.42 -1.55 -4.00
CA ALA A 182 -2.86 -1.79 -4.06
C ALA A 182 -3.52 -1.00 -5.20
N ARG A 183 -3.14 0.28 -5.42
CA ARG A 183 -3.64 1.08 -6.56
C ARG A 183 -3.18 0.55 -7.90
N ALA A 184 -1.96 -0.01 -7.98
CA ALA A 184 -1.48 -0.67 -9.19
C ALA A 184 -2.32 -1.90 -9.54
N ALA A 185 -2.65 -2.73 -8.55
CA ALA A 185 -3.52 -3.89 -8.73
C ALA A 185 -4.95 -3.48 -9.13
N LEU A 186 -5.50 -2.42 -8.53
CA LEU A 186 -6.81 -1.88 -8.89
C LEU A 186 -6.85 -1.34 -10.32
N LEU A 187 -5.78 -0.70 -10.80
CA LEU A 187 -5.69 -0.26 -12.20
C LEU A 187 -5.73 -1.46 -13.16
N GLN A 188 -5.01 -2.54 -12.84
CA GLN A 188 -5.06 -3.76 -13.66
C GLN A 188 -6.44 -4.40 -13.66
N SER A 189 -7.09 -4.48 -12.50
CA SER A 189 -8.46 -4.98 -12.36
C SER A 189 -9.45 -4.13 -13.19
N THR A 190 -9.34 -2.81 -13.13
CA THR A 190 -10.19 -1.89 -13.92
C THR A 190 -9.99 -2.10 -15.41
N ARG A 191 -8.75 -2.28 -15.88
CA ARG A 191 -8.46 -2.58 -17.27
C ARG A 191 -9.11 -3.88 -17.73
N LEU A 192 -8.95 -4.95 -16.95
CA LEU A 192 -9.54 -6.25 -17.26
C LEU A 192 -11.06 -6.17 -17.32
N MET A 193 -11.68 -5.47 -16.37
CA MET A 193 -13.13 -5.28 -16.33
C MET A 193 -13.63 -4.56 -17.59
N VAL A 194 -13.00 -3.46 -17.98
CA VAL A 194 -13.37 -2.72 -19.20
C VAL A 194 -13.20 -3.57 -20.46
N GLN A 195 -12.10 -4.33 -20.56
CA GLN A 195 -11.87 -5.24 -21.67
C GLN A 195 -12.94 -6.33 -21.75
N ALA A 196 -13.30 -6.91 -20.59
CA ALA A 196 -14.35 -7.93 -20.51
C ALA A 196 -15.73 -7.38 -20.90
N ASP A 197 -16.08 -6.18 -20.42
CA ASP A 197 -17.35 -5.52 -20.75
C ASP A 197 -17.47 -5.25 -22.26
N VAL A 198 -16.39 -4.77 -22.88
CA VAL A 198 -16.35 -4.54 -24.34
C VAL A 198 -16.52 -5.86 -25.09
N ALA A 199 -15.77 -6.90 -24.69
CA ALA A 199 -15.86 -8.19 -25.37
C ALA A 199 -17.24 -8.82 -25.22
N GLN A 200 -17.81 -8.79 -24.02
CA GLN A 200 -19.15 -9.32 -23.76
C GLN A 200 -20.21 -8.59 -24.60
N THR A 201 -20.19 -7.26 -24.60
CA THR A 201 -21.14 -6.45 -25.35
C THR A 201 -21.00 -6.69 -26.85
N TYR A 202 -19.79 -6.79 -27.38
CA TYR A 202 -19.52 -7.10 -28.77
C TYR A 202 -20.06 -8.47 -29.17
N LEU A 203 -19.79 -9.51 -28.38
CA LEU A 203 -20.27 -10.86 -28.63
C LEU A 203 -21.80 -10.95 -28.58
N GLN A 204 -22.43 -10.24 -27.65
CA GLN A 204 -23.91 -10.12 -27.61
C GLN A 204 -24.46 -9.45 -28.85
N LEU A 205 -23.82 -8.39 -29.33
CA LEU A 205 -24.20 -7.74 -30.61
C LEU A 205 -24.09 -8.71 -31.79
N ARG A 206 -22.98 -9.47 -31.86
CA ARG A 206 -22.80 -10.47 -32.93
C ARG A 206 -23.85 -11.58 -32.89
N ALA A 207 -24.21 -12.06 -31.69
CA ALA A 207 -25.27 -13.04 -31.50
C ALA A 207 -26.61 -12.50 -31.97
N ALA A 208 -26.99 -11.28 -31.60
CA ALA A 208 -28.22 -10.64 -32.04
C ALA A 208 -28.28 -10.41 -33.58
N GLN A 209 -27.14 -10.07 -34.20
CA GLN A 209 -27.05 -9.95 -35.66
C GLN A 209 -27.28 -11.29 -36.35
N THR A 210 -26.71 -12.38 -35.82
CA THR A 210 -26.92 -13.72 -36.35
C THR A 210 -28.37 -14.17 -36.21
N GLU A 211 -28.99 -13.91 -35.05
CA GLU A 211 -30.40 -14.19 -34.83
C GLU A 211 -31.32 -13.43 -35.82
N LEU A 212 -31.06 -12.13 -36.01
CA LEU A 212 -31.79 -11.31 -36.98
C LEU A 212 -31.66 -11.86 -38.41
N GLN A 213 -30.46 -12.29 -38.80
CA GLN A 213 -30.24 -12.91 -40.10
C GLN A 213 -31.08 -14.20 -40.27
N LEU A 214 -31.06 -15.08 -39.24
CA LEU A 214 -31.82 -16.33 -39.25
C LEU A 214 -33.34 -16.08 -39.37
N VAL A 215 -33.86 -15.09 -38.67
CA VAL A 215 -35.27 -14.70 -38.73
C VAL A 215 -35.63 -14.20 -40.15
N ASN A 216 -34.79 -13.34 -40.75
CA ASN A 216 -35.01 -12.85 -42.08
C ASN A 216 -34.96 -13.96 -43.16
N GLU A 217 -34.03 -14.91 -43.03
CA GLU A 217 -33.98 -16.09 -43.91
C GLU A 217 -35.22 -16.98 -43.75
N SER A 218 -35.70 -17.15 -42.53
CA SER A 218 -36.94 -17.90 -42.25
C SER A 218 -38.15 -17.20 -42.87
N LEU A 219 -38.26 -15.88 -42.74
CA LEU A 219 -39.35 -15.11 -43.35
C LEU A 219 -39.33 -15.17 -44.89
N ALA A 220 -38.15 -15.23 -45.50
CA ALA A 220 -38.01 -15.34 -46.96
C ALA A 220 -38.39 -16.75 -47.48
N ALA A 221 -38.40 -17.75 -46.61
CA ALA A 221 -38.74 -19.14 -46.96
C ALA A 221 -40.25 -19.43 -46.90
N TYR A 222 -41.04 -18.53 -46.29
CA TYR A 222 -42.52 -18.60 -46.25
C TYR A 222 -43.15 -17.71 -47.32
#